data_c32feca1330bb39f86244085c1ed69de
#
_entry.id   c32feca1330bb39f86244085c1ed69de
#
_cell.length_a   1.000
_cell.length_b   1.000
_cell.length_c   1.000
_cell.angle_alpha   90.00
_cell.angle_beta   90.00
_cell.angle_gamma   90.00
#
_symmetry.space_group_name_H-M   'P 1'
#
loop_
_entity.id
_entity.type
_entity.pdbx_description
1 polymer ?
#
loop_
_entity_poly.entity_id
_entity_poly.type
_entity_poly.pdbx_seq_one_letter_code
_entity_poly.pdbx_strand_id
1 'polypeptide(L)'
;MKKITPIEQTTSTECGLCCLYMMLDYFDIPETYFNLKQQVDLGRNGLSIKNISDIASIYGVTCKTYRFSKYPENLPVMVFVLDSHFVILEDIRDDVFTIVDPAVGKYVLAKNEFFELSPKFYTEFFYDQTTNSSKKIVKRGLVGRNVKEMIFVNRKDIFLTILYTLVFQIMTVSIPFFIRGIIDGNWFFLKKFGYLESAVLLSIIIFFQGGFYFLKNISLVKLQNKFHSTISEKFVTKLLKLPIEYIGKIDKTDIIHRYNGLMI
;
A
#
# COMPACT_ATOMS: atom_id res chain seq x y z
N MET A 1 27.85 14.91 -2.11
CA MET A 1 26.65 14.67 -2.91
C MET A 1 25.64 13.91 -2.06
N LYS A 2 24.34 14.20 -2.17
CA LYS A 2 23.26 13.42 -1.57
C LYS A 2 23.27 12.01 -2.21
N LYS A 3 23.11 10.98 -1.42
CA LYS A 3 23.09 9.59 -1.92
C LYS A 3 21.66 9.19 -2.26
N ILE A 4 21.53 8.33 -3.28
CA ILE A 4 20.25 7.74 -3.65
C ILE A 4 19.86 6.66 -2.64
N THR A 5 18.64 6.72 -2.13
CA THR A 5 18.06 5.65 -1.30
C THR A 5 17.49 4.57 -2.22
N PRO A 6 18.03 3.34 -2.25
CA PRO A 6 17.55 2.31 -3.14
C PRO A 6 16.13 1.88 -2.75
N ILE A 7 15.28 1.66 -3.77
CA ILE A 7 13.97 1.05 -3.63
C ILE A 7 13.88 -0.17 -4.55
N GLU A 8 13.37 -1.28 -4.03
CA GLU A 8 13.26 -2.53 -4.77
C GLU A 8 11.96 -2.57 -5.58
N GLN A 9 12.07 -3.06 -6.83
CA GLN A 9 10.91 -3.32 -7.68
C GLN A 9 10.20 -4.60 -7.25
N THR A 10 8.87 -4.62 -7.31
CA THR A 10 8.08 -5.81 -7.02
C THR A 10 7.77 -6.63 -8.27
N THR A 11 7.83 -6.00 -9.44
CA THR A 11 7.64 -6.64 -10.75
C THR A 11 8.67 -6.13 -11.74
N SER A 12 8.98 -6.93 -12.77
CA SER A 12 9.96 -6.58 -13.80
C SER A 12 9.62 -5.30 -14.59
N THR A 13 8.36 -4.87 -14.58
CA THR A 13 7.88 -3.68 -15.28
C THR A 13 8.03 -2.38 -14.48
N GLU A 14 8.44 -2.46 -13.22
CA GLU A 14 8.52 -1.32 -12.30
C GLU A 14 9.87 -0.60 -12.30
N CYS A 15 10.90 -1.11 -12.99
CA CYS A 15 12.25 -0.54 -12.94
C CYS A 15 12.27 0.98 -13.25
N GLY A 16 11.58 1.42 -14.31
CA GLY A 16 11.49 2.84 -14.67
C GLY A 16 10.75 3.69 -13.62
N LEU A 17 9.70 3.14 -13.00
CA LEU A 17 8.96 3.82 -11.92
C LEU A 17 9.80 3.96 -10.65
N CYS A 18 10.51 2.89 -10.27
CA CYS A 18 11.41 2.92 -9.12
C CYS A 18 12.54 3.93 -9.34
N CYS A 19 13.16 3.95 -10.52
CA CYS A 19 14.17 4.93 -10.85
C CYS A 19 13.62 6.37 -10.81
N LEU A 20 12.44 6.61 -11.38
CA LEU A 20 11.79 7.92 -11.28
C LEU A 20 11.54 8.34 -9.84
N TYR A 21 10.99 7.45 -9.01
CA TYR A 21 10.76 7.75 -7.60
C TYR A 21 12.06 8.07 -6.86
N MET A 22 13.12 7.29 -7.07
CA MET A 22 14.42 7.54 -6.46
C MET A 22 14.99 8.91 -6.87
N MET A 23 14.76 9.36 -8.12
CA MET A 23 15.15 10.69 -8.57
C MET A 23 14.30 11.79 -7.95
N LEU A 24 12.98 11.59 -7.77
CA LEU A 24 12.12 12.55 -7.07
C LEU A 24 12.52 12.70 -5.60
N ASP A 25 12.84 11.59 -4.91
CA ASP A 25 13.34 11.57 -3.54
C ASP A 25 14.71 12.28 -3.43
N TYR A 26 15.58 12.11 -4.42
CA TYR A 26 16.87 12.81 -4.49
C TYR A 26 16.69 14.34 -4.50
N PHE A 27 15.65 14.85 -5.17
CA PHE A 27 15.30 16.28 -5.21
C PHE A 27 14.44 16.74 -4.04
N ASP A 28 14.22 15.93 -3.01
CA ASP A 28 13.37 16.21 -1.85
C ASP A 28 11.91 16.55 -2.24
N ILE A 29 11.41 15.98 -3.34
CA ILE A 29 10.02 16.15 -3.75
C ILE A 29 9.15 15.24 -2.88
N PRO A 30 8.18 15.79 -2.13
CA PRO A 30 7.39 15.04 -1.14
C PRO A 30 6.32 14.18 -1.82
N GLU A 31 6.72 13.05 -2.36
CA GLU A 31 5.83 12.05 -2.92
C GLU A 31 6.12 10.67 -2.33
N THR A 32 5.15 9.78 -2.31
CA THR A 32 5.34 8.40 -1.89
C THR A 32 5.33 7.47 -3.10
N TYR A 33 6.13 6.41 -3.06
CA TYR A 33 6.15 5.40 -4.13
C TYR A 33 4.76 4.85 -4.44
N PHE A 34 3.97 4.61 -3.40
CA PHE A 34 2.60 4.10 -3.53
C PHE A 34 1.68 5.07 -4.30
N ASN A 35 1.74 6.35 -3.99
CA ASN A 35 0.94 7.36 -4.70
C ASN A 35 1.39 7.51 -6.15
N LEU A 36 2.71 7.52 -6.39
CA LEU A 36 3.26 7.58 -7.73
C LEU A 36 2.81 6.37 -8.56
N LYS A 37 2.88 5.17 -7.99
CA LYS A 37 2.41 3.92 -8.63
C LYS A 37 0.92 3.94 -8.96
N GLN A 38 0.08 4.56 -8.13
CA GLN A 38 -1.36 4.69 -8.41
C GLN A 38 -1.69 5.68 -9.53
N GLN A 39 -0.83 6.64 -9.79
CA GLN A 39 -1.02 7.67 -10.81
C GLN A 39 -0.50 7.25 -12.18
N VAL A 40 0.34 6.23 -12.21
CA VAL A 40 1.07 5.79 -13.40
C VAL A 40 0.51 4.47 -13.90
N ASP A 41 0.19 4.43 -15.19
CA ASP A 41 -0.13 3.18 -15.88
C ASP A 41 1.16 2.54 -16.38
N LEU A 42 1.62 1.52 -15.67
CA LEU A 42 2.87 0.82 -15.99
C LEU A 42 2.83 0.05 -17.31
N GLY A 43 1.64 -0.32 -17.79
CA GLY A 43 1.50 -1.13 -18.99
C GLY A 43 2.26 -2.47 -18.90
N ARG A 44 2.18 -3.25 -19.97
CA ARG A 44 2.82 -4.59 -20.03
C ARG A 44 4.34 -4.53 -20.16
N ASN A 45 4.86 -3.45 -20.76
CA ASN A 45 6.28 -3.29 -21.06
C ASN A 45 6.99 -2.28 -20.13
N GLY A 46 6.34 -1.88 -19.01
CA GLY A 46 6.87 -0.85 -18.13
C GLY A 46 6.75 0.57 -18.72
N LEU A 47 7.52 1.50 -18.18
CA LEU A 47 7.53 2.89 -18.61
C LEU A 47 8.54 3.12 -19.74
N SER A 48 8.14 3.88 -20.75
CA SER A 48 9.08 4.43 -21.73
C SER A 48 9.78 5.68 -21.18
N ILE A 49 10.92 6.06 -21.77
CA ILE A 49 11.62 7.31 -21.44
C ILE A 49 10.69 8.52 -21.57
N LYS A 50 9.81 8.52 -22.58
CA LYS A 50 8.82 9.59 -22.78
C LYS A 50 7.83 9.64 -21.61
N ASN A 51 7.27 8.50 -21.20
CA ASN A 51 6.33 8.44 -20.07
C ASN A 51 7.00 8.92 -18.77
N ILE A 52 8.26 8.56 -18.54
CA ILE A 52 9.04 9.01 -17.39
C ILE A 52 9.20 10.53 -17.43
N SER A 53 9.52 11.12 -18.59
CA SER A 53 9.66 12.57 -18.77
C SER A 53 8.32 13.29 -18.54
N ASP A 54 7.23 12.75 -19.09
CA ASP A 54 5.89 13.32 -18.93
C ASP A 54 5.45 13.33 -17.46
N ILE A 55 5.71 12.24 -16.72
CA ILE A 55 5.41 12.12 -15.31
C ILE A 55 6.30 13.06 -14.48
N ALA A 56 7.60 13.08 -14.74
CA ALA A 56 8.55 13.97 -14.06
C ALA A 56 8.13 15.45 -14.18
N SER A 57 7.62 15.84 -15.34
CA SER A 57 7.15 17.21 -15.61
C SER A 57 5.98 17.64 -14.73
N ILE A 58 5.12 16.69 -14.30
CA ILE A 58 4.02 16.95 -13.36
C ILE A 58 4.55 17.41 -12.01
N TYR A 59 5.74 16.93 -11.64
CA TYR A 59 6.44 17.27 -10.40
C TYR A 59 7.41 18.45 -10.55
N GLY A 60 7.40 19.13 -11.71
CA GLY A 60 8.27 20.26 -11.98
C GLY A 60 9.72 19.85 -12.31
N VAL A 61 9.94 18.59 -12.67
CA VAL A 61 11.25 18.07 -13.05
C VAL A 61 11.32 17.97 -14.58
N THR A 62 12.31 18.61 -15.17
CA THR A 62 12.59 18.53 -16.61
C THR A 62 13.60 17.43 -16.89
N CYS A 63 13.30 16.59 -17.88
CA CYS A 63 14.17 15.49 -18.29
C CYS A 63 14.83 15.79 -19.64
N LYS A 64 16.13 15.54 -19.75
CA LYS A 64 16.86 15.57 -21.01
C LYS A 64 17.55 14.23 -21.25
N THR A 65 17.25 13.59 -22.37
CA THR A 65 17.79 12.27 -22.69
C THR A 65 18.85 12.38 -23.77
N TYR A 66 19.97 11.74 -23.53
CA TYR A 66 21.12 11.71 -24.44
C TYR A 66 21.48 10.26 -24.79
N ARG A 67 22.13 10.10 -25.96
CA ARG A 67 22.75 8.82 -26.30
C ARG A 67 24.01 8.63 -25.47
N PHE A 68 24.24 7.43 -24.97
CA PHE A 68 25.42 7.14 -24.14
C PHE A 68 26.68 7.03 -24.99
N SER A 69 27.18 8.19 -25.43
CA SER A 69 28.42 8.32 -26.22
C SER A 69 29.53 9.05 -25.45
N LYS A 70 29.13 9.81 -24.42
CA LYS A 70 29.99 10.52 -23.47
C LYS A 70 29.49 10.30 -22.08
N TYR A 71 30.37 10.43 -21.09
CA TYR A 71 29.94 10.40 -19.68
C TYR A 71 29.02 11.57 -19.36
N PRO A 72 27.96 11.36 -18.56
CA PRO A 72 27.11 12.44 -18.11
C PRO A 72 27.92 13.43 -17.26
N GLU A 73 27.66 14.73 -17.47
CA GLU A 73 28.33 15.80 -16.72
C GLU A 73 27.71 15.99 -15.33
N ASN A 74 26.43 15.71 -15.23
CA ASN A 74 25.66 15.84 -13.98
C ASN A 74 25.18 14.48 -13.50
N LEU A 75 25.61 14.05 -12.33
CA LEU A 75 25.17 12.83 -11.66
C LEU A 75 24.27 13.20 -10.44
N PRO A 76 23.30 12.38 -10.09
CA PRO A 76 22.95 11.08 -10.66
C PRO A 76 22.11 11.18 -11.93
N VAL A 77 22.17 10.14 -12.77
CA VAL A 77 21.38 10.01 -14.02
C VAL A 77 20.72 8.64 -14.10
N MET A 78 19.57 8.58 -14.76
CA MET A 78 18.93 7.31 -15.07
C MET A 78 19.50 6.78 -16.40
N VAL A 79 19.91 5.52 -16.41
CA VAL A 79 20.52 4.85 -17.57
C VAL A 79 19.62 3.71 -18.04
N PHE A 80 19.45 3.59 -19.36
CA PHE A 80 18.75 2.47 -19.98
C PHE A 80 19.77 1.44 -20.45
N VAL A 81 19.71 0.24 -19.88
CA VAL A 81 20.66 -0.86 -20.08
C VAL A 81 19.96 -2.12 -20.56
N LEU A 82 20.70 -3.05 -21.15
CA LEU A 82 20.23 -4.40 -21.56
C LEU A 82 18.95 -4.37 -22.42
N ASP A 83 18.71 -3.28 -23.17
CA ASP A 83 17.52 -3.08 -24.02
C ASP A 83 16.14 -3.12 -23.33
N SER A 84 16.09 -3.26 -22.02
CA SER A 84 14.83 -3.46 -21.30
C SER A 84 14.82 -2.97 -19.86
N HIS A 85 15.94 -2.47 -19.31
CA HIS A 85 16.07 -2.19 -17.89
C HIS A 85 16.54 -0.76 -17.61
N PHE A 86 15.99 -0.15 -16.55
CA PHE A 86 16.42 1.15 -16.06
C PHE A 86 17.14 1.01 -14.74
N VAL A 87 18.29 1.67 -14.64
CA VAL A 87 19.10 1.78 -13.43
C VAL A 87 19.50 3.24 -13.19
N ILE A 88 19.94 3.59 -12.00
CA ILE A 88 20.51 4.91 -11.72
C ILE A 88 22.03 4.77 -11.62
N LEU A 89 22.73 5.57 -12.39
CA LEU A 89 24.16 5.79 -12.25
C LEU A 89 24.33 6.95 -11.27
N GLU A 90 24.74 6.61 -10.04
CA GLU A 90 24.82 7.58 -8.93
C GLU A 90 26.13 8.36 -8.95
N ASP A 91 27.24 7.70 -9.22
CA ASP A 91 28.59 8.29 -9.14
C ASP A 91 29.58 7.58 -10.06
N ILE A 92 30.59 8.31 -10.50
CA ILE A 92 31.72 7.78 -11.28
C ILE A 92 32.98 8.33 -10.62
N ARG A 93 33.87 7.45 -10.14
CA ARG A 93 35.19 7.80 -9.57
C ARG A 93 36.23 6.81 -10.03
N ASP A 94 37.33 7.29 -10.55
CA ASP A 94 38.49 6.45 -10.93
C ASP A 94 38.11 5.22 -11.78
N ASP A 95 37.26 5.43 -12.81
CA ASP A 95 36.71 4.37 -13.66
C ASP A 95 35.85 3.30 -12.90
N VAL A 96 35.37 3.63 -11.68
CA VAL A 96 34.42 2.83 -10.91
C VAL A 96 33.06 3.49 -10.95
N PHE A 97 32.05 2.73 -11.35
CA PHE A 97 30.66 3.16 -11.52
C PHE A 97 29.79 2.68 -10.38
N THR A 98 29.19 3.60 -9.65
CA THR A 98 28.21 3.25 -8.59
C THR A 98 26.83 3.22 -9.18
N ILE A 99 26.19 2.06 -9.15
CA ILE A 99 24.87 1.82 -9.72
C ILE A 99 23.86 1.52 -8.62
N VAL A 100 22.66 2.08 -8.79
CA VAL A 100 21.48 1.74 -7.97
C VAL A 100 20.46 1.11 -8.89
N ASP A 101 20.31 -0.20 -8.75
CA ASP A 101 19.42 -1.02 -9.57
C ASP A 101 18.19 -1.43 -8.75
N PRO A 102 16.98 -1.13 -9.22
CA PRO A 102 15.75 -1.56 -8.55
C PRO A 102 15.60 -3.07 -8.38
N ALA A 103 16.28 -3.89 -9.19
CA ALA A 103 16.18 -5.34 -9.12
C ALA A 103 17.14 -5.98 -8.10
N VAL A 104 18.32 -5.36 -7.88
CA VAL A 104 19.42 -5.98 -7.14
C VAL A 104 19.86 -5.12 -5.95
N GLY A 105 19.56 -3.81 -5.98
CA GLY A 105 20.06 -2.86 -4.99
C GLY A 105 21.28 -2.07 -5.48
N LYS A 106 22.10 -1.61 -4.55
CA LYS A 106 23.26 -0.77 -4.85
C LYS A 106 24.54 -1.61 -4.95
N TYR A 107 25.27 -1.42 -6.05
CA TYR A 107 26.54 -2.10 -6.30
C TYR A 107 27.50 -1.20 -7.10
N VAL A 108 28.73 -1.65 -7.23
CA VAL A 108 29.78 -0.94 -7.99
C VAL A 108 30.32 -1.84 -9.09
N LEU A 109 30.60 -1.25 -10.24
CA LEU A 109 31.17 -1.93 -11.39
C LEU A 109 32.44 -1.24 -11.87
N ALA A 110 33.40 -2.00 -12.36
CA ALA A 110 34.50 -1.45 -13.15
C ALA A 110 33.96 -0.98 -14.52
N LYS A 111 34.71 -0.09 -15.17
CA LYS A 111 34.34 0.47 -16.47
C LYS A 111 33.96 -0.59 -17.50
N ASN A 112 34.75 -1.65 -17.65
CA ASN A 112 34.50 -2.70 -18.61
C ASN A 112 33.18 -3.44 -18.32
N GLU A 113 32.92 -3.78 -17.07
CA GLU A 113 31.70 -4.44 -16.62
C GLU A 113 30.46 -3.56 -16.85
N PHE A 114 30.57 -2.24 -16.60
CA PHE A 114 29.49 -1.31 -16.88
C PHE A 114 29.13 -1.28 -18.36
N PHE A 115 30.11 -1.30 -19.27
CA PHE A 115 29.84 -1.31 -20.71
C PHE A 115 29.31 -2.66 -21.23
N GLU A 116 29.52 -3.76 -20.51
CA GLU A 116 28.86 -5.05 -20.79
C GLU A 116 27.34 -4.96 -20.61
N LEU A 117 26.83 -4.05 -19.76
CA LEU A 117 25.40 -3.77 -19.64
C LEU A 117 24.83 -3.05 -20.86
N SER A 118 25.62 -2.75 -21.89
CA SER A 118 25.22 -2.09 -23.14
C SER A 118 24.38 -0.82 -22.89
N PRO A 119 24.91 0.20 -22.19
CA PRO A 119 24.17 1.43 -21.91
C PRO A 119 23.90 2.17 -23.22
N LYS A 120 22.61 2.40 -23.55
CA LYS A 120 22.21 3.07 -24.81
C LYS A 120 21.90 4.54 -24.64
N PHE A 121 21.16 4.86 -23.61
CA PHE A 121 20.69 6.22 -23.33
C PHE A 121 20.84 6.51 -21.85
N TYR A 122 21.08 7.77 -21.51
CA TYR A 122 20.93 8.27 -20.16
C TYR A 122 20.02 9.49 -20.14
N THR A 123 19.32 9.69 -19.03
CA THR A 123 18.41 10.80 -18.81
C THR A 123 18.86 11.59 -17.60
N GLU A 124 19.14 12.86 -17.83
CA GLU A 124 19.42 13.84 -16.78
C GLU A 124 18.11 14.47 -16.31
N PHE A 125 18.03 14.74 -15.01
CA PHE A 125 16.87 15.35 -14.35
C PHE A 125 17.27 16.71 -13.81
N PHE A 126 16.49 17.74 -14.14
CA PHE A 126 16.70 19.11 -13.72
C PHE A 126 15.49 19.57 -12.92
N TYR A 127 15.71 19.94 -11.67
CA TYR A 127 14.67 20.47 -10.81
C TYR A 127 14.95 21.94 -10.49
N ASP A 128 14.08 22.81 -10.97
CA ASP A 128 14.16 24.24 -10.70
C ASP A 128 13.17 24.61 -9.58
N GLN A 129 13.69 24.90 -8.41
CA GLN A 129 12.88 25.28 -7.24
C GLN A 129 12.16 26.63 -7.44
N THR A 130 12.59 27.46 -8.40
CA THR A 130 12.02 28.80 -8.62
C THR A 130 10.71 28.79 -9.40
N THR A 131 10.41 27.69 -10.10
CA THR A 131 9.18 27.53 -10.91
C THR A 131 8.02 26.89 -10.13
N ASN A 132 8.14 26.74 -8.82
CA ASN A 132 7.07 26.23 -7.95
C ASN A 132 5.89 27.19 -7.84
N SER A 133 5.20 27.45 -8.94
CA SER A 133 3.79 27.82 -8.90
C SER A 133 3.02 26.56 -8.52
N SER A 134 2.74 26.45 -7.23
CA SER A 134 1.95 25.44 -6.56
C SER A 134 0.75 24.96 -7.40
N LYS A 135 0.96 24.04 -8.32
CA LYS A 135 -0.08 23.08 -8.62
C LYS A 135 -0.15 22.20 -7.38
N LYS A 136 -1.05 22.56 -6.46
CA LYS A 136 -1.48 21.68 -5.38
C LYS A 136 -1.64 20.31 -6.00
N ILE A 137 -0.69 19.41 -5.73
CA ILE A 137 -0.86 18.00 -5.99
C ILE A 137 -2.13 17.68 -5.23
N VAL A 138 -3.21 17.50 -5.99
CA VAL A 138 -4.50 17.16 -5.42
C VAL A 138 -4.25 15.80 -4.78
N LYS A 139 -4.00 15.81 -3.47
CA LYS A 139 -4.07 14.60 -2.65
C LYS A 139 -5.48 14.05 -2.82
N ARG A 140 -5.71 13.37 -3.92
CA ARG A 140 -6.92 12.57 -4.10
C ARG A 140 -6.78 11.36 -3.17
N GLY A 141 -7.03 11.61 -1.92
CA GLY A 141 -7.35 10.57 -0.95
C GLY A 141 -8.68 9.89 -1.35
N LEU A 142 -8.71 9.32 -2.57
CA LEU A 142 -9.85 8.59 -3.12
C LEU A 142 -10.24 7.41 -2.22
N VAL A 143 -9.26 6.79 -1.59
CA VAL A 143 -9.48 5.66 -0.67
C VAL A 143 -10.20 6.12 0.60
N GLY A 144 -9.75 7.21 1.22
CA GLY A 144 -10.36 7.69 2.47
C GLY A 144 -11.82 8.16 2.34
N ARG A 145 -12.21 8.72 1.19
CA ARG A 145 -13.59 9.19 0.97
C ARG A 145 -14.55 8.03 0.77
N ASN A 146 -14.16 7.02 0.00
CA ASN A 146 -14.97 5.83 -0.24
C ASN A 146 -15.18 5.00 1.03
N VAL A 147 -14.15 4.90 1.88
CA VAL A 147 -14.25 4.20 3.18
C VAL A 147 -15.18 4.96 4.13
N LYS A 148 -15.07 6.29 4.22
CA LYS A 148 -15.98 7.11 5.04
C LYS A 148 -17.43 6.96 4.61
N GLU A 149 -17.72 6.98 3.31
CA GLU A 149 -19.07 6.77 2.79
C GLU A 149 -19.61 5.37 3.16
N MET A 150 -18.79 4.32 3.04
CA MET A 150 -19.15 2.95 3.43
C MET A 150 -19.47 2.83 4.92
N ILE A 151 -18.66 3.46 5.78
CA ILE A 151 -18.90 3.50 7.23
C ILE A 151 -20.20 4.25 7.53
N PHE A 152 -20.42 5.38 6.88
CA PHE A 152 -21.61 6.20 7.13
C PHE A 152 -22.90 5.49 6.72
N VAL A 153 -22.91 4.81 5.57
CA VAL A 153 -24.07 4.05 5.08
C VAL A 153 -24.41 2.89 6.00
N ASN A 154 -23.41 2.19 6.54
CA ASN A 154 -23.59 1.02 7.39
C ASN A 154 -23.51 1.32 8.91
N ARG A 155 -23.63 2.60 9.31
CA ARG A 155 -23.44 3.03 10.72
C ARG A 155 -24.30 2.27 11.74
N LYS A 156 -25.53 1.90 11.37
CA LYS A 156 -26.43 1.14 12.25
C LYS A 156 -25.91 -0.29 12.50
N ASP A 157 -25.49 -0.97 11.44
CA ASP A 157 -24.97 -2.34 11.55
C ASP A 157 -23.63 -2.36 12.31
N ILE A 158 -22.78 -1.36 12.06
CA ILE A 158 -21.52 -1.17 12.79
C ILE A 158 -21.80 -0.94 14.28
N PHE A 159 -22.74 -0.02 14.61
CA PHE A 159 -23.10 0.27 15.99
C PHE A 159 -23.64 -0.95 16.71
N LEU A 160 -24.55 -1.71 16.08
CA LEU A 160 -25.08 -2.95 16.64
C LEU A 160 -23.99 -4.01 16.89
N THR A 161 -23.07 -4.17 15.96
CA THR A 161 -21.95 -5.10 16.10
C THR A 161 -21.05 -4.71 17.27
N ILE A 162 -20.74 -3.42 17.41
CA ILE A 162 -19.95 -2.90 18.53
C ILE A 162 -20.71 -3.11 19.84
N LEU A 163 -22.00 -2.82 19.88
CA LEU A 163 -22.83 -2.99 21.07
C LEU A 163 -22.86 -4.46 21.55
N TYR A 164 -23.11 -5.40 20.63
CA TYR A 164 -23.10 -6.84 20.97
C TYR A 164 -21.72 -7.31 21.41
N THR A 165 -20.66 -6.79 20.78
CA THR A 165 -19.27 -7.12 21.18
C THR A 165 -18.98 -6.60 22.59
N LEU A 166 -19.41 -5.39 22.91
CA LEU A 166 -19.19 -4.77 24.21
C LEU A 166 -19.94 -5.50 25.31
N VAL A 167 -21.23 -5.85 25.09
CA VAL A 167 -22.03 -6.64 26.04
C VAL A 167 -21.40 -8.01 26.28
N PHE A 168 -21.01 -8.70 25.19
CA PHE A 168 -20.31 -9.99 25.30
C PHE A 168 -19.02 -9.87 26.10
N GLN A 169 -18.22 -8.81 25.88
CA GLN A 169 -16.96 -8.60 26.61
C GLN A 169 -17.18 -8.34 28.10
N ILE A 170 -18.19 -7.55 28.46
CA ILE A 170 -18.54 -7.29 29.84
C ILE A 170 -18.95 -8.60 30.54
N MET A 171 -19.77 -9.43 29.88
CA MET A 171 -20.18 -10.73 30.43
C MET A 171 -18.98 -11.66 30.61
N THR A 172 -18.07 -11.72 29.64
CA THR A 172 -16.87 -12.56 29.71
C THR A 172 -15.97 -12.16 30.88
N VAL A 173 -15.78 -10.87 31.12
CA VAL A 173 -14.95 -10.36 32.23
C VAL A 173 -15.66 -10.58 33.58
N SER A 174 -16.99 -10.57 33.62
CA SER A 174 -17.76 -10.76 34.86
C SER A 174 -17.63 -12.17 35.42
N ILE A 175 -17.45 -13.21 34.61
CA ILE A 175 -17.37 -14.61 35.05
C ILE A 175 -16.21 -14.87 36.02
N PRO A 176 -14.95 -14.48 35.74
CA PRO A 176 -13.85 -14.68 36.69
C PRO A 176 -14.06 -13.94 38.02
N PHE A 177 -14.64 -12.74 37.98
CA PHE A 177 -14.97 -11.99 39.20
C PHE A 177 -16.04 -12.71 40.04
N PHE A 178 -17.04 -13.29 39.35
CA PHE A 178 -18.08 -14.06 40.04
C PHE A 178 -17.50 -15.32 40.68
N ILE A 179 -16.67 -16.08 39.99
CA ILE A 179 -15.99 -17.28 40.47
C ILE A 179 -15.10 -16.94 41.68
N ARG A 180 -14.31 -15.87 41.59
CA ARG A 180 -13.47 -15.41 42.70
C ARG A 180 -14.29 -15.04 43.91
N GLY A 181 -15.42 -14.35 43.74
CA GLY A 181 -16.33 -14.01 44.82
C GLY A 181 -16.91 -15.25 45.56
N ILE A 182 -17.15 -16.35 44.81
CA ILE A 182 -17.57 -17.63 45.37
C ILE A 182 -16.45 -18.27 46.20
N ILE A 183 -15.23 -18.29 45.69
CA ILE A 183 -14.08 -18.93 46.35
C ILE A 183 -13.66 -18.16 47.60
N ASP A 184 -13.58 -16.84 47.53
CA ASP A 184 -13.13 -15.99 48.64
C ASP A 184 -14.19 -15.84 49.76
N GLY A 185 -15.42 -16.32 49.55
CA GLY A 185 -16.51 -16.29 50.54
C GLY A 185 -16.97 -14.89 50.98
N ASN A 186 -16.43 -13.85 50.33
CA ASN A 186 -16.55 -12.45 50.75
C ASN A 186 -17.63 -11.67 50.00
N TRP A 187 -18.41 -12.32 49.15
CA TRP A 187 -19.40 -11.63 48.37
C TRP A 187 -20.72 -11.48 49.12
N PHE A 188 -21.24 -10.26 49.15
CA PHE A 188 -22.50 -9.90 49.81
C PHE A 188 -23.69 -10.77 49.37
N PHE A 189 -23.69 -11.29 48.15
CA PHE A 189 -24.72 -12.20 47.63
C PHE A 189 -24.62 -13.61 48.17
N LEU A 190 -23.42 -14.15 48.47
CA LEU A 190 -23.24 -15.52 48.96
C LEU A 190 -23.70 -15.71 50.42
N LYS A 191 -23.71 -14.65 51.21
CA LYS A 191 -24.31 -14.70 52.55
C LYS A 191 -25.83 -14.90 52.51
N LYS A 192 -26.47 -14.61 51.38
CA LYS A 192 -27.92 -14.70 51.19
C LYS A 192 -28.34 -15.90 50.34
N PHE A 193 -27.46 -16.41 49.46
CA PHE A 193 -27.72 -17.51 48.54
C PHE A 193 -26.76 -18.67 48.82
N GLY A 194 -27.27 -19.90 48.80
CA GLY A 194 -26.46 -21.11 48.96
C GLY A 194 -25.60 -21.41 47.74
N TYR A 195 -24.71 -22.39 47.85
CA TYR A 195 -23.84 -22.80 46.74
C TYR A 195 -24.62 -23.24 45.49
N LEU A 196 -25.77 -23.92 45.67
CA LEU A 196 -26.62 -24.39 44.57
C LEU A 196 -27.22 -23.21 43.78
N GLU A 197 -27.71 -22.20 44.49
CA GLU A 197 -28.30 -21.01 43.89
C GLU A 197 -27.25 -20.17 43.16
N SER A 198 -26.04 -20.12 43.67
CA SER A 198 -24.88 -19.46 42.99
C SER A 198 -24.50 -20.18 41.70
N ALA A 199 -24.53 -21.53 41.70
CA ALA A 199 -24.27 -22.32 40.47
C ALA A 199 -25.36 -22.13 39.43
N VAL A 200 -26.61 -22.03 39.84
CA VAL A 200 -27.72 -21.72 38.89
C VAL A 200 -27.57 -20.34 38.28
N LEU A 201 -27.25 -19.32 39.08
CA LEU A 201 -26.99 -17.96 38.56
C LEU A 201 -25.85 -17.95 37.56
N LEU A 202 -24.75 -18.63 37.84
CA LEU A 202 -23.60 -18.73 36.93
C LEU A 202 -23.99 -19.42 35.62
N SER A 203 -24.79 -20.50 35.71
CA SER A 203 -25.30 -21.19 34.50
C SER A 203 -26.17 -20.28 33.62
N ILE A 204 -27.00 -19.44 34.25
CA ILE A 204 -27.82 -18.46 33.55
C ILE A 204 -26.93 -17.42 32.82
N ILE A 205 -25.89 -16.90 33.48
CA ILE A 205 -24.96 -15.96 32.90
C ILE A 205 -24.27 -16.58 31.67
N ILE A 206 -23.79 -17.81 31.77
CA ILE A 206 -23.13 -18.54 30.67
C ILE A 206 -24.10 -18.75 29.50
N PHE A 207 -25.35 -19.09 29.78
CA PHE A 207 -26.38 -19.27 28.75
C PHE A 207 -26.63 -17.97 27.97
N PHE A 208 -26.82 -16.85 28.67
CA PHE A 208 -26.97 -15.54 28.02
C PHE A 208 -25.72 -15.13 27.25
N GLN A 209 -24.53 -15.41 27.80
CA GLN A 209 -23.27 -15.14 27.08
C GLN A 209 -23.21 -15.90 25.76
N GLY A 210 -23.64 -17.16 25.70
CA GLY A 210 -23.76 -17.94 24.48
C GLY A 210 -24.70 -17.29 23.45
N GLY A 211 -25.86 -16.81 23.93
CA GLY A 211 -26.80 -16.04 23.07
C GLY A 211 -26.20 -14.78 22.50
N PHE A 212 -25.53 -13.97 23.29
CA PHE A 212 -24.86 -12.76 22.83
C PHE A 212 -23.67 -13.05 21.90
N TYR A 213 -22.93 -14.13 22.13
CA TYR A 213 -21.88 -14.61 21.21
C TYR A 213 -22.45 -14.91 19.83
N PHE A 214 -23.58 -15.61 19.78
CA PHE A 214 -24.26 -15.94 18.53
C PHE A 214 -24.74 -14.68 17.78
N LEU A 215 -25.40 -13.75 18.48
CA LEU A 215 -25.85 -12.48 17.91
C LEU A 215 -24.69 -11.64 17.38
N LYS A 216 -23.59 -11.56 18.13
CA LYS A 216 -22.36 -10.88 17.71
C LYS A 216 -21.83 -11.47 16.41
N ASN A 217 -21.70 -12.79 16.31
CA ASN A 217 -21.14 -13.44 15.13
C ASN A 217 -22.04 -13.25 13.90
N ILE A 218 -23.36 -13.37 14.04
CA ILE A 218 -24.29 -13.10 12.94
C ILE A 218 -24.15 -11.64 12.45
N SER A 219 -24.11 -10.69 13.38
CA SER A 219 -23.97 -9.28 13.03
C SER A 219 -22.64 -9.00 12.32
N LEU A 220 -21.56 -9.60 12.80
CA LEU A 220 -20.23 -9.46 12.21
C LEU A 220 -20.16 -10.05 10.79
N VAL A 221 -20.70 -11.25 10.58
CA VAL A 221 -20.75 -11.90 9.25
C VAL A 221 -21.61 -11.08 8.28
N LYS A 222 -22.76 -10.56 8.72
CA LYS A 222 -23.60 -9.68 7.90
C LYS A 222 -22.85 -8.42 7.48
N LEU A 223 -22.14 -7.79 8.39
CA LEU A 223 -21.33 -6.61 8.12
C LEU A 223 -20.21 -6.92 7.13
N GLN A 224 -19.48 -8.01 7.35
CA GLN A 224 -18.41 -8.46 6.47
C GLN A 224 -18.93 -8.74 5.05
N ASN A 225 -20.04 -9.47 4.90
CA ASN A 225 -20.63 -9.74 3.59
C ASN A 225 -21.06 -8.47 2.87
N LYS A 226 -21.61 -7.49 3.57
CA LYS A 226 -21.95 -6.18 2.98
C LYS A 226 -20.71 -5.45 2.46
N PHE A 227 -19.61 -5.42 3.23
CA PHE A 227 -18.37 -4.81 2.78
C PHE A 227 -17.78 -5.53 1.57
N HIS A 228 -17.72 -6.86 1.60
CA HIS A 228 -17.27 -7.68 0.47
C HIS A 228 -18.08 -7.42 -0.79
N SER A 229 -19.41 -7.46 -0.70
CA SER A 229 -20.30 -7.20 -1.84
C SER A 229 -20.08 -5.80 -2.42
N THR A 230 -20.01 -4.78 -1.58
CA THR A 230 -19.84 -3.38 -2.03
C THR A 230 -18.46 -3.16 -2.68
N ILE A 231 -17.40 -3.76 -2.14
CA ILE A 231 -16.05 -3.64 -2.70
C ILE A 231 -15.99 -4.38 -4.04
N SER A 232 -16.51 -5.62 -4.11
CA SER A 232 -16.56 -6.41 -5.33
C SER A 232 -17.34 -5.72 -6.45
N GLU A 233 -18.52 -5.19 -6.14
CA GLU A 233 -19.36 -4.46 -7.10
C GLU A 233 -18.64 -3.22 -7.65
N LYS A 234 -18.03 -2.42 -6.77
CA LYS A 234 -17.26 -1.24 -7.18
C LYS A 234 -16.04 -1.62 -8.02
N PHE A 235 -15.36 -2.71 -7.68
CA PHE A 235 -14.21 -3.19 -8.42
C PHE A 235 -14.60 -3.65 -9.83
N VAL A 236 -15.60 -4.54 -9.92
CA VAL A 236 -16.11 -5.06 -11.20
C VAL A 236 -16.66 -3.93 -12.07
N THR A 237 -17.44 -3.01 -11.49
CA THR A 237 -17.98 -1.86 -12.24
C THR A 237 -16.88 -0.97 -12.78
N LYS A 238 -15.80 -0.75 -12.03
CA LYS A 238 -14.65 0.00 -12.54
C LYS A 238 -13.89 -0.76 -13.62
N LEU A 239 -13.71 -2.06 -13.45
CA LEU A 239 -13.05 -2.93 -14.44
C LEU A 239 -13.80 -2.91 -15.78
N LEU A 240 -15.14 -3.05 -15.75
CA LEU A 240 -15.98 -3.04 -16.95
C LEU A 240 -16.04 -1.67 -17.65
N LYS A 241 -15.72 -0.58 -16.95
CA LYS A 241 -15.64 0.77 -17.56
C LYS A 241 -14.28 1.06 -18.20
N LEU A 242 -13.29 0.17 -18.05
CA LEU A 242 -11.99 0.33 -18.70
C LEU A 242 -12.12 -0.02 -20.20
N PRO A 243 -11.46 0.73 -21.10
CA PRO A 243 -11.38 0.37 -22.52
C PRO A 243 -10.80 -1.04 -22.71
N ILE A 244 -11.33 -1.78 -23.66
CA ILE A 244 -10.90 -3.17 -23.96
C ILE A 244 -9.39 -3.22 -24.29
N GLU A 245 -8.87 -2.21 -24.95
CA GLU A 245 -7.44 -2.07 -25.26
C GLU A 245 -6.56 -2.00 -24.00
N TYR A 246 -7.12 -1.47 -22.91
CA TYR A 246 -6.42 -1.37 -21.62
C TYR A 246 -6.44 -2.70 -20.87
N ILE A 247 -7.60 -3.38 -20.87
CA ILE A 247 -7.75 -4.71 -20.22
C ILE A 247 -6.84 -5.75 -20.89
N GLY A 248 -6.67 -5.68 -22.21
CA GLY A 248 -5.78 -6.58 -22.96
C GLY A 248 -4.29 -6.40 -22.68
N LYS A 249 -3.90 -5.26 -22.08
CA LYS A 249 -2.51 -4.96 -21.70
C LYS A 249 -2.16 -5.36 -20.26
N ILE A 250 -3.16 -5.61 -19.42
CA ILE A 250 -2.96 -6.00 -18.03
C ILE A 250 -2.88 -7.53 -17.96
N ASP A 251 -1.91 -8.05 -17.24
CA ASP A 251 -1.84 -9.48 -16.97
C ASP A 251 -3.05 -9.90 -16.14
N LYS A 252 -3.73 -10.97 -16.54
CA LYS A 252 -4.87 -11.54 -15.82
C LYS A 252 -4.55 -11.88 -14.38
N THR A 253 -3.31 -12.33 -14.14
CA THR A 253 -2.79 -12.65 -12.81
C THR A 253 -2.73 -11.41 -11.90
N ASP A 254 -2.33 -10.26 -12.44
CA ASP A 254 -2.28 -9.00 -11.69
C ASP A 254 -3.68 -8.52 -11.28
N ILE A 255 -4.69 -8.67 -12.15
CA ILE A 255 -6.09 -8.35 -11.82
C ILE A 255 -6.58 -9.21 -10.65
N ILE A 256 -6.28 -10.51 -10.68
CA ILE A 256 -6.67 -11.45 -9.62
C ILE A 256 -5.95 -11.12 -8.31
N HIS A 257 -4.65 -10.83 -8.36
CA HIS A 257 -3.88 -10.42 -7.17
C HIS A 257 -4.40 -9.13 -6.55
N ARG A 258 -4.72 -8.13 -7.36
CA ARG A 258 -5.31 -6.87 -6.86
C ARG A 258 -6.70 -7.09 -6.26
N TYR A 259 -7.52 -7.94 -6.87
CA TYR A 259 -8.83 -8.30 -6.32
C TYR A 259 -8.68 -9.02 -4.98
N ASN A 260 -7.82 -10.03 -4.90
CA ASN A 260 -7.57 -10.76 -3.66
C ASN A 260 -6.99 -9.87 -2.55
N GLY A 261 -6.07 -8.96 -2.90
CA GLY A 261 -5.52 -8.00 -1.95
C GLY A 261 -6.53 -6.97 -1.40
N LEU A 262 -7.68 -6.77 -2.07
CA LEU A 262 -8.78 -5.95 -1.58
C LEU A 262 -9.73 -6.73 -0.64
N MET A 263 -9.62 -8.07 -0.64
CA MET A 263 -10.51 -8.98 0.10
C MET A 263 -9.91 -9.47 1.43
N ILE A 264 -8.62 -9.27 1.65
CA ILE A 264 -7.92 -9.56 2.91
C ILE A 264 -8.01 -8.35 3.83
#